data_07009561a5f02767315e26c2339f996a
#
_entry.id   07009561a5f02767315e26c2339f996a
#
_cell.length_a   1.000
_cell.length_b   1.000
_cell.length_c   1.000
_cell.angle_alpha   90.00
_cell.angle_beta   90.00
_cell.angle_gamma   90.00
#
_symmetry.space_group_name_H-M   'P 1'
#
loop_
_entity.id
_entity.type
_entity.pdbx_description
1 polymer ?
#
loop_
_entity_poly.entity_id
_entity_poly.type
_entity_poly.pdbx_seq_one_letter_code
_entity_poly.pdbx_strand_id
1 'polypeptide(L)'
;YGDVWQLNLDTRQWTRSTIDLPIPVYFHAMTVTGEGKMIMFGGVDDIESNTRTSAVYTSWLRIPSLRTLSWEAVCHYRPGLASVPASSLVMEGVPRDCVELLTSDTASQAVWG
;
A
#
# COMPACT_ATOMS: atom_id res chain seq x y z
N TYR A 1 -0.66 -18.14 -11.84
CA TYR A 1 -2.01 -17.61 -11.60
C TYR A 1 -1.87 -16.21 -11.03
N GLY A 2 -2.78 -15.28 -11.40
CA GLY A 2 -2.79 -13.90 -10.91
C GLY A 2 -3.87 -13.63 -9.86
N ASP A 3 -4.61 -14.64 -9.47
CA ASP A 3 -5.71 -14.55 -8.51
C ASP A 3 -5.21 -14.39 -7.07
N VAL A 4 -5.97 -13.64 -6.28
CA VAL A 4 -5.69 -13.40 -4.85
C VAL A 4 -6.77 -14.10 -4.02
N TRP A 5 -6.33 -14.89 -3.04
CA TRP A 5 -7.19 -15.62 -2.13
C TRP A 5 -6.94 -15.21 -0.69
N GLN A 6 -8.00 -15.16 0.09
CA GLN A 6 -7.98 -14.88 1.52
C GLN A 6 -8.46 -16.09 2.30
N LEU A 7 -7.70 -16.45 3.33
CA LEU A 7 -8.12 -17.47 4.31
C LEU A 7 -8.63 -16.78 5.58
N ASN A 8 -9.87 -17.03 5.92
CA ASN A 8 -10.39 -16.67 7.23
C ASN A 8 -9.93 -17.72 8.24
N LEU A 9 -9.13 -17.31 9.23
CA LEU A 9 -8.53 -18.22 10.21
C LEU A 9 -9.55 -18.77 11.22
N ASP A 10 -10.61 -18.03 11.51
CA ASP A 10 -11.66 -18.45 12.46
C ASP A 10 -12.58 -19.51 11.83
N THR A 11 -13.03 -19.25 10.60
CA THR A 11 -13.93 -20.15 9.89
C THR A 11 -13.20 -21.21 9.07
N ARG A 12 -11.88 -21.02 8.84
CA ARG A 12 -11.03 -21.85 7.96
C ARG A 12 -11.54 -21.95 6.52
N GLN A 13 -12.19 -20.90 6.05
CA GLN A 13 -12.72 -20.83 4.69
C GLN A 13 -11.88 -19.92 3.81
N TRP A 14 -11.64 -20.39 2.58
CA TRP A 14 -11.00 -19.62 1.54
C TRP A 14 -12.03 -18.81 0.75
N THR A 15 -11.73 -17.56 0.49
CA THR A 15 -12.54 -16.68 -0.36
C THR A 15 -11.64 -16.10 -1.43
N ARG A 16 -12.04 -16.20 -2.69
CA ARG A 16 -11.37 -15.52 -3.78
C ARG A 16 -11.67 -14.02 -3.71
N SER A 17 -10.62 -13.21 -3.76
CA SER A 17 -10.76 -11.76 -3.87
C SER A 17 -11.27 -11.37 -5.27
N THR A 18 -11.89 -10.19 -5.36
CA THR A 18 -12.20 -9.56 -6.66
C THR A 18 -10.98 -8.91 -7.31
N ILE A 19 -9.84 -8.93 -6.62
CA ILE A 19 -8.58 -8.37 -7.08
C ILE A 19 -7.82 -9.47 -7.81
N ASP A 20 -7.33 -9.15 -9.00
CA ASP A 20 -6.36 -9.95 -9.73
C ASP A 20 -5.06 -9.15 -9.91
N LEU A 21 -3.94 -9.83 -9.86
CA LEU A 21 -2.65 -9.24 -10.16
C LEU A 21 -2.54 -8.97 -11.67
N PRO A 22 -2.03 -7.82 -12.10
CA PRO A 22 -1.87 -7.51 -13.52
C PRO A 22 -0.90 -8.46 -14.22
N ILE A 23 0.09 -8.99 -13.49
CA ILE A 23 1.06 -9.98 -13.96
C ILE A 23 1.22 -11.05 -12.87
N PRO A 24 1.04 -12.35 -13.19
CA PRO A 24 1.36 -13.43 -12.26
C PRO A 24 2.85 -13.41 -11.89
N VAL A 25 3.17 -13.52 -10.61
CA VAL A 25 4.55 -13.54 -10.13
C VAL A 25 4.77 -14.66 -9.11
N TYR A 26 5.99 -15.17 -9.06
CA TYR A 26 6.47 -16.15 -8.09
C TYR A 26 7.51 -15.51 -7.16
N PHE A 27 7.68 -16.05 -5.98
CA PHE A 27 8.71 -15.59 -5.03
C PHE A 27 8.66 -14.08 -4.73
N HIS A 28 7.46 -13.49 -4.74
CA HIS A 28 7.24 -12.11 -4.34
C HIS A 28 7.25 -11.97 -2.80
N ALA A 29 7.52 -10.77 -2.32
CA ALA A 29 7.27 -10.37 -0.93
C ALA A 29 5.91 -9.69 -0.83
N MET A 30 5.15 -9.98 0.22
CA MET A 30 3.83 -9.38 0.45
C MET A 30 3.62 -9.08 1.92
N THR A 31 2.96 -7.96 2.19
CA THR A 31 2.49 -7.60 3.52
C THR A 31 1.10 -6.96 3.43
N VAL A 32 0.41 -6.94 4.55
CA VAL A 32 -0.90 -6.26 4.68
C VAL A 32 -0.83 -5.32 5.86
N THR A 33 -1.20 -4.07 5.66
CA THR A 33 -1.26 -3.07 6.72
C THR A 33 -2.45 -3.33 7.65
N GLY A 34 -2.41 -2.76 8.86
CA GLY A 34 -3.52 -2.85 9.82
C GLY A 34 -4.86 -2.32 9.27
N GLU A 35 -4.84 -1.41 8.32
CA GLU A 35 -6.01 -0.87 7.63
C GLU A 35 -6.53 -1.77 6.49
N GLY A 36 -5.79 -2.81 6.13
CA GLY A 36 -6.17 -3.77 5.10
C GLY A 36 -5.68 -3.42 3.69
N LYS A 37 -4.64 -2.60 3.56
CA LYS A 37 -3.93 -2.35 2.31
C LYS A 37 -2.88 -3.44 2.09
N MET A 38 -3.00 -4.18 1.01
CA MET A 38 -2.00 -5.14 0.56
C MET A 38 -0.91 -4.41 -0.21
N ILE A 39 0.33 -4.72 0.11
CA ILE A 39 1.52 -4.24 -0.61
C ILE A 39 2.30 -5.47 -1.04
N MET A 40 2.56 -5.60 -2.33
CA MET A 40 3.33 -6.69 -2.91
C MET A 40 4.50 -6.13 -3.69
N PHE A 41 5.66 -6.74 -3.56
CA PHE A 41 6.89 -6.28 -4.20
C PHE A 41 7.61 -7.42 -4.91
N GLY A 42 8.04 -7.14 -6.12
CA GLY A 42 9.00 -7.95 -6.87
C GLY A 42 8.48 -9.32 -7.28
N GLY A 43 9.39 -10.24 -7.38
CA GLY A 43 9.16 -11.62 -7.79
C GLY A 43 9.72 -11.93 -9.18
N VAL A 44 9.40 -13.12 -9.66
CA VAL A 44 9.74 -13.62 -10.99
C VAL A 44 8.47 -13.65 -11.82
N ASP A 45 8.43 -12.93 -12.92
CA ASP A 45 7.28 -12.85 -13.84
C ASP A 45 7.34 -13.89 -14.96
N ASP A 46 8.54 -14.34 -15.31
CA ASP A 46 8.75 -15.46 -16.25
C ASP A 46 9.78 -16.44 -15.69
N ILE A 47 9.32 -17.66 -15.42
CA ILE A 47 10.15 -18.71 -14.81
C ILE A 47 11.15 -19.30 -15.78
N GLU A 48 10.83 -19.32 -17.08
CA GLU A 48 11.71 -19.91 -18.10
C GLU A 48 12.92 -19.01 -18.36
N SER A 49 12.68 -17.70 -18.49
CA SER A 49 13.74 -16.70 -18.66
C SER A 49 14.33 -16.19 -17.33
N ASN A 50 13.76 -16.60 -16.20
CA ASN A 50 14.12 -16.09 -14.86
C ASN A 50 14.09 -14.56 -14.78
N THR A 51 13.15 -13.94 -15.48
CA THR A 51 12.97 -12.48 -15.49
C THR A 51 12.38 -12.03 -14.16
N ARG A 52 13.06 -11.10 -13.51
CA ARG A 52 12.66 -10.55 -12.22
C ARG A 52 12.08 -9.15 -12.39
N THR A 53 11.07 -8.85 -11.59
CA THR A 53 10.46 -7.51 -11.54
C THR A 53 10.77 -6.83 -10.22
N SER A 54 10.90 -5.51 -10.25
CA SER A 54 10.95 -4.65 -9.05
C SER A 54 9.65 -3.88 -8.85
N ALA A 55 8.60 -4.26 -9.55
CA ALA A 55 7.30 -3.61 -9.45
C ALA A 55 6.71 -3.71 -8.05
N VAL A 56 6.05 -2.64 -7.61
CA VAL A 56 5.27 -2.60 -6.39
C VAL A 56 3.79 -2.53 -6.77
N TYR A 57 3.02 -3.47 -6.30
CA TYR A 57 1.56 -3.48 -6.46
C TYR A 57 0.91 -3.22 -5.12
N THR A 58 -0.09 -2.37 -5.12
CA THR A 58 -0.90 -2.10 -3.93
C THR A 58 -2.37 -2.28 -4.24
N SER A 59 -3.10 -2.81 -3.28
CA SER A 59 -4.55 -2.93 -3.40
C SER A 59 -5.21 -2.98 -2.03
N TRP A 60 -6.48 -2.59 -1.96
CA TRP A 60 -7.27 -2.69 -0.76
C TRP A 60 -7.98 -4.04 -0.69
N LEU A 61 -7.70 -4.84 0.34
CA LEU A 61 -8.38 -6.11 0.60
C LEU A 61 -9.76 -5.92 1.24
N ARG A 62 -10.01 -4.75 1.79
CA ARG A 62 -11.29 -4.29 2.34
C ARG A 62 -11.45 -2.80 2.07
N ILE A 63 -12.68 -2.33 2.08
CA ILE A 63 -12.99 -0.92 1.84
C ILE A 63 -12.35 -0.08 2.95
N PRO A 64 -11.42 0.85 2.63
CA PRO A 64 -10.81 1.72 3.61
C PRO A 64 -11.82 2.73 4.16
N SER A 65 -11.49 3.34 5.30
CA SER A 65 -12.31 4.42 5.85
C SER A 65 -12.36 5.62 4.91
N LEU A 66 -13.44 6.38 4.94
CA LEU A 66 -13.56 7.62 4.18
C LEU A 66 -12.42 8.60 4.51
N ARG A 67 -11.97 8.61 5.76
CA ARG A 67 -10.82 9.40 6.20
C ARG A 67 -9.54 9.01 5.48
N THR A 68 -9.24 7.71 5.39
CA THR A 68 -8.08 7.19 4.67
C THR A 68 -8.13 7.54 3.19
N LEU A 69 -9.29 7.35 2.54
CA LEU A 69 -9.48 7.70 1.13
C LEU A 69 -9.32 9.20 0.89
N SER A 70 -9.89 10.03 1.76
CA SER A 70 -9.76 11.48 1.67
C SER A 70 -8.32 11.94 1.84
N TRP A 71 -7.58 11.35 2.77
CA TRP A 71 -6.17 11.66 2.99
C TRP A 71 -5.29 11.24 1.81
N GLU A 72 -5.49 10.05 1.25
CA GLU A 72 -4.79 9.62 0.03
C GLU A 72 -5.07 10.57 -1.14
N ALA A 73 -6.31 11.03 -1.29
CA ALA A 73 -6.67 12.00 -2.32
C ALA A 73 -5.95 13.34 -2.12
N VAL A 74 -5.88 13.84 -0.88
CA VAL A 74 -5.14 15.08 -0.57
C VAL A 74 -3.66 14.93 -0.93
N CYS A 75 -3.02 13.83 -0.55
CA CYS A 75 -1.62 13.57 -0.86
C CYS A 75 -1.39 13.46 -2.38
N HIS A 76 -2.31 12.85 -3.11
CA HIS A 76 -2.24 12.73 -4.57
C HIS A 76 -2.32 14.08 -5.27
N TYR A 77 -3.26 14.95 -4.88
CA TYR A 77 -3.46 16.24 -5.53
C TYR A 77 -2.51 17.34 -5.03
N ARG A 78 -1.82 17.12 -3.92
CA ARG A 78 -0.84 18.05 -3.35
C ARG A 78 0.49 17.33 -3.03
N PRO A 79 1.25 16.92 -4.04
CA PRO A 79 2.48 16.13 -3.85
C PRO A 79 3.57 16.85 -3.05
N GLY A 80 3.53 18.21 -2.98
CA GLY A 80 4.43 19.01 -2.16
C GLY A 80 4.10 19.04 -0.66
N LEU A 81 3.04 18.37 -0.21
CA LEU A 81 2.55 18.44 1.17
C LEU A 81 3.60 17.92 2.18
N ALA A 82 4.36 16.90 1.80
CA ALA A 82 5.43 16.34 2.64
C ALA A 82 6.60 17.31 2.88
N SER A 83 6.74 18.34 2.06
CA SER A 83 7.77 19.38 2.20
C SER A 83 7.34 20.55 3.10
N VAL A 84 6.07 20.59 3.50
CA VAL A 84 5.52 21.64 4.37
C VAL A 84 5.82 21.31 5.83
N PRO A 85 6.30 22.26 6.65
CA PRO A 85 6.54 22.01 8.07
C PRO A 85 5.27 21.52 8.78
N ALA A 86 5.39 20.48 9.62
CA ALA A 86 4.30 19.87 10.35
C ALA A 86 3.48 20.89 11.16
N SER A 87 4.15 21.89 11.76
CA SER A 87 3.49 22.97 12.49
C SER A 87 2.56 23.81 11.62
N SER A 88 2.97 24.09 10.39
CA SER A 88 2.13 24.86 9.44
C SER A 88 0.90 24.07 9.02
N LEU A 89 1.04 22.77 8.76
CA LEU A 89 -0.09 21.90 8.41
C LEU A 89 -1.12 21.82 9.53
N VAL A 90 -0.66 21.71 10.77
CA VAL A 90 -1.55 21.70 11.94
C VAL A 90 -2.28 23.06 12.10
N MET A 91 -1.61 24.17 11.84
CA MET A 91 -2.22 25.50 11.87
C MET A 91 -3.27 25.69 10.76
N GLU A 92 -3.09 25.07 9.61
CA GLU A 92 -4.07 25.04 8.51
C GLU A 92 -5.24 24.09 8.78
N GLY A 93 -5.25 23.37 9.91
CA GLY A 93 -6.33 22.49 10.32
C GLY A 93 -6.16 21.02 9.88
N VAL A 94 -4.99 20.63 9.40
CA VAL A 94 -4.72 19.21 9.10
C VAL A 94 -4.63 18.43 10.41
N PRO A 95 -5.37 17.33 10.58
CA PRO A 95 -5.31 16.49 11.77
C PRO A 95 -3.88 16.00 12.05
N ARG A 96 -3.47 16.01 13.32
CA ARG A 96 -2.10 15.66 13.73
C ARG A 96 -1.67 14.26 13.30
N ASP A 97 -2.54 13.28 13.42
CA ASP A 97 -2.30 11.91 12.98
C ASP A 97 -2.10 11.78 11.46
N CYS A 98 -2.76 12.63 10.66
CA CYS A 98 -2.49 12.71 9.23
C CYS A 98 -1.11 13.32 8.94
N VAL A 99 -0.68 14.31 9.73
CA VAL A 99 0.67 14.88 9.61
C VAL A 99 1.73 13.86 10.01
N GLU A 100 1.50 13.05 11.03
CA GLU A 100 2.41 11.98 11.46
C GLU A 100 2.60 10.91 10.36
N LEU A 101 1.55 10.60 9.58
CA LEU A 101 1.67 9.69 8.44
C LEU A 101 2.63 10.22 7.37
N LEU A 102 2.63 11.52 7.07
CA LEU A 102 3.57 12.12 6.11
C LEU A 102 5.02 12.00 6.57
N THR A 103 5.27 12.17 7.87
CA THR A 103 6.63 12.10 8.43
C THR A 103 7.15 10.66 8.50
N SER A 104 6.28 9.69 8.75
CA SER A 104 6.65 8.27 8.76
C SER A 104 6.99 7.75 7.36
N ASP A 105 6.27 8.16 6.33
CA ASP A 105 6.55 7.80 4.95
C ASP A 105 7.89 8.36 4.46
N THR A 106 8.22 9.60 4.86
CA THR A 106 9.50 10.23 4.51
C THR A 106 10.67 9.50 5.16
N ALA A 107 10.52 9.04 6.41
CA ALA A 107 11.54 8.25 7.12
C ALA A 107 11.74 6.87 6.48
N SER A 108 10.66 6.24 5.98
CA SER A 108 10.71 4.96 5.27
C SER A 108 11.44 5.07 3.92
N GLN A 109 11.27 6.18 3.20
CA GLN A 109 11.99 6.42 1.94
C GLN A 109 13.49 6.69 2.16
N ALA A 110 13.88 7.31 3.28
CA ALA A 110 15.28 7.59 3.63
C ALA A 110 16.09 6.32 3.96
N VAL A 111 15.45 5.22 4.37
CA VAL A 111 16.11 3.94 4.71
C VAL A 111 16.50 3.14 3.46
N TRP A 112 15.88 3.38 2.32
CA TRP A 112 16.07 2.63 1.06
C TRP A 112 16.71 3.48 -0.06
N GLY A 113 17.06 4.72 0.26
CA GLY A 113 17.72 5.66 -0.64
C GLY A 113 19.22 5.44 -0.78
#